data_b1768e2c1b03298e2519b39e9cc1428b
#
_entry.id   b1768e2c1b03298e2519b39e9cc1428b
#
_cell.length_a   1.000
_cell.length_b   1.000
_cell.length_c   1.000
_cell.angle_alpha   90.00
_cell.angle_beta   90.00
_cell.angle_gamma   90.00
#
_symmetry.space_group_name_H-M   'P 1'
#
loop_
_entity.id
_entity.type
_entity.pdbx_description
1 polymer ?
#
loop_
_entity_poly.entity_id
_entity_poly.type
_entity_poly.pdbx_seq_one_letter_code
_entity_poly.pdbx_strand_id
1 'polypeptide(L)'
;MKGEEYSQADIAASFQKAVTDVLVGNAMHAVEEYGDRKFAIAGGVASNSALRAAMAEACKEKGVEFYYPSPIYCTDNAAMIGVAAYYEFMNGTMHGWDLNAVPNLKLGERV
;
A
#
# COMPACT_ATOMS: atom_id res chain seq x y z
N MET A 1 1.10 12.87 39.85
CA MET A 1 0.48 12.24 38.67
C MET A 1 0.15 10.82 39.08
N LYS A 2 -1.14 10.46 39.13
CA LYS A 2 -1.56 9.07 39.36
C LYS A 2 -1.15 8.30 38.10
N GLY A 3 -0.28 7.28 38.25
CA GLY A 3 0.07 6.39 37.16
C GLY A 3 -1.17 5.55 36.82
N GLU A 4 -1.80 5.87 35.70
CA GLU A 4 -2.78 4.97 35.11
C GLU A 4 -2.01 3.77 34.57
N GLU A 5 -2.30 2.58 35.04
CA GLU A 5 -1.78 1.33 34.51
C GLU A 5 -2.49 1.01 33.22
N TYR A 6 -1.81 1.20 32.10
CA TYR A 6 -2.29 0.76 30.79
C TYR A 6 -1.78 -0.65 30.48
N SER A 7 -2.64 -1.50 29.98
CA SER A 7 -2.20 -2.80 29.48
C SER A 7 -1.44 -2.65 28.16
N GLN A 8 -0.52 -3.54 27.88
CA GLN A 8 0.19 -3.58 26.58
C GLN A 8 -0.80 -3.73 25.41
N ALA A 9 -1.90 -4.44 25.62
CA ALA A 9 -2.96 -4.61 24.63
C ALA A 9 -3.68 -3.29 24.32
N ASP A 10 -3.95 -2.46 25.34
CA ASP A 10 -4.59 -1.15 25.14
C ASP A 10 -3.69 -0.20 24.36
N ILE A 11 -2.40 -0.20 24.65
CA ILE A 11 -1.41 0.60 23.90
C ILE A 11 -1.35 0.16 22.45
N ALA A 12 -1.29 -1.15 22.20
CA ALA A 12 -1.25 -1.69 20.84
C ALA A 12 -2.53 -1.37 20.05
N ALA A 13 -3.69 -1.51 20.68
CA ALA A 13 -4.99 -1.19 20.08
C ALA A 13 -5.10 0.31 19.75
N SER A 14 -4.70 1.18 20.68
CA SER A 14 -4.71 2.63 20.48
C SER A 14 -3.76 3.06 19.37
N PHE A 15 -2.56 2.50 19.31
CA PHE A 15 -1.60 2.75 18.25
C PHE A 15 -2.14 2.31 16.89
N GLN A 16 -2.65 1.07 16.80
CA GLN A 16 -3.25 0.57 15.57
C GLN A 16 -4.41 1.45 15.09
N LYS A 17 -5.29 1.86 16.00
CA LYS A 17 -6.39 2.77 15.66
C LYS A 17 -5.88 4.09 15.14
N ALA A 18 -4.94 4.73 15.81
CA ALA A 18 -4.39 6.02 15.39
C ALA A 18 -3.76 5.96 13.98
N VAL A 19 -2.99 4.91 13.69
CA VAL A 19 -2.39 4.70 12.37
C VAL A 19 -3.46 4.49 11.31
N THR A 20 -4.46 3.64 11.60
CA THR A 20 -5.55 3.34 10.67
C THR A 20 -6.37 4.58 10.36
N ASP A 21 -6.74 5.37 11.37
CA ASP A 21 -7.53 6.60 11.19
C ASP A 21 -6.81 7.61 10.28
N VAL A 22 -5.51 7.81 10.47
CA VAL A 22 -4.71 8.73 9.64
C VAL A 22 -4.61 8.23 8.21
N LEU A 23 -4.33 6.94 8.00
CA LEU A 23 -4.18 6.39 6.65
C LEU A 23 -5.50 6.41 5.88
N VAL A 24 -6.60 6.03 6.52
CA VAL A 24 -7.93 6.05 5.89
C VAL A 24 -8.36 7.49 5.59
N GLY A 25 -8.18 8.40 6.55
CA GLY A 25 -8.53 9.80 6.37
C GLY A 25 -7.79 10.44 5.19
N ASN A 26 -6.47 10.26 5.11
CA ASN A 26 -5.67 10.79 4.01
C ASN A 26 -6.03 10.16 2.66
N ALA A 27 -6.28 8.85 2.63
CA ALA A 27 -6.69 8.15 1.43
C ALA A 27 -8.04 8.67 0.90
N MET A 28 -9.02 8.83 1.78
CA MET A 28 -10.34 9.33 1.40
C MET A 28 -10.31 10.80 0.98
N HIS A 29 -9.46 11.61 1.60
CA HIS A 29 -9.23 12.99 1.16
C HIS A 29 -8.65 13.03 -0.26
N ALA A 30 -7.65 12.22 -0.56
CA ALA A 30 -7.09 12.14 -1.90
C ALA A 30 -8.11 11.65 -2.94
N VAL A 31 -8.89 10.63 -2.61
CA VAL A 31 -9.97 10.13 -3.48
C VAL A 31 -10.98 11.22 -3.81
N GLU A 32 -11.35 12.04 -2.83
CA GLU A 32 -12.26 13.17 -3.05
C GLU A 32 -11.64 14.28 -3.91
N GLU A 33 -10.39 14.62 -3.62
CA GLU A 33 -9.67 15.67 -4.33
C GLU A 33 -9.46 15.33 -5.81
N TYR A 34 -9.08 14.10 -6.13
CA TYR A 34 -8.84 13.65 -7.51
C TYR A 34 -10.08 13.09 -8.21
N GLY A 35 -11.14 12.82 -7.49
CA GLY A 35 -12.39 12.30 -8.05
C GLY A 35 -12.31 10.85 -8.56
N ASP A 36 -11.34 10.08 -8.07
CA ASP A 36 -11.12 8.70 -8.50
C ASP A 36 -12.21 7.75 -8.01
N ARG A 37 -12.54 6.78 -8.86
CA ARG A 37 -13.53 5.73 -8.57
C ARG A 37 -12.90 4.40 -8.19
N LYS A 38 -11.58 4.30 -8.24
CA LYS A 38 -10.80 3.09 -7.93
C LYS A 38 -9.67 3.46 -6.99
N PHE A 39 -9.52 2.69 -5.93
CA PHE A 39 -8.47 2.88 -4.94
C PHE A 39 -7.79 1.55 -4.61
N ALA A 40 -6.48 1.54 -4.56
CA ALA A 40 -5.69 0.35 -4.25
C ALA A 40 -4.68 0.63 -3.14
N ILE A 41 -4.49 -0.34 -2.25
CA ILE A 41 -3.39 -0.35 -1.29
C ILE A 41 -2.41 -1.47 -1.61
N ALA A 42 -1.13 -1.23 -1.37
CA ALA A 42 -0.05 -2.20 -1.55
C ALA A 42 1.04 -2.01 -0.48
N GLY A 43 2.04 -2.88 -0.49
CA GLY A 43 3.13 -2.85 0.48
C GLY A 43 2.82 -3.59 1.78
N GLY A 44 3.81 -3.73 2.67
CA GLY A 44 3.72 -4.55 3.88
C GLY A 44 2.58 -4.17 4.81
N VAL A 45 2.31 -2.88 4.98
CA VAL A 45 1.22 -2.38 5.84
C VAL A 45 -0.16 -2.74 5.29
N ALA A 46 -0.30 -2.95 3.97
CA ALA A 46 -1.53 -3.42 3.36
C ALA A 46 -1.95 -4.84 3.80
N SER A 47 -1.10 -5.61 4.48
CA SER A 47 -1.49 -6.88 5.10
C SER A 47 -2.21 -6.72 6.44
N ASN A 48 -2.24 -5.52 7.03
CA ASN A 48 -2.94 -5.26 8.28
C ASN A 48 -4.46 -5.40 8.09
N SER A 49 -5.07 -6.32 8.83
CA SER A 49 -6.51 -6.64 8.70
C SER A 49 -7.42 -5.48 9.13
N ALA A 50 -7.03 -4.73 10.17
CA ALA A 50 -7.80 -3.58 10.64
C ALA A 50 -7.80 -2.45 9.61
N LEU A 51 -6.64 -2.18 8.99
CA LEU A 51 -6.54 -1.19 7.91
C LEU A 51 -7.39 -1.60 6.70
N ARG A 52 -7.35 -2.87 6.29
CA ARG A 52 -8.17 -3.37 5.18
C ARG A 52 -9.66 -3.21 5.44
N ALA A 53 -10.09 -3.58 6.63
CA ALA A 53 -11.51 -3.48 7.01
C ALA A 53 -11.98 -2.02 7.01
N ALA A 54 -11.23 -1.12 7.65
CA ALA A 54 -11.57 0.30 7.71
C ALA A 54 -11.55 0.97 6.33
N MET A 55 -10.56 0.63 5.49
CA MET A 55 -10.46 1.15 4.13
C MET A 55 -11.60 0.64 3.24
N ALA A 56 -11.97 -0.64 3.36
CA ALA A 56 -13.08 -1.21 2.62
C ALA A 56 -14.41 -0.53 2.95
N GLU A 57 -14.66 -0.25 4.24
CA GLU A 57 -15.86 0.46 4.67
C GLU A 57 -15.88 1.90 4.14
N ALA A 58 -14.79 2.64 4.29
CA ALA A 58 -14.68 4.01 3.80
C ALA A 58 -14.84 4.13 2.28
N CYS A 59 -14.25 3.20 1.52
CA CYS A 59 -14.42 3.15 0.07
C CYS A 59 -15.86 2.83 -0.32
N LYS A 60 -16.50 1.89 0.38
CA LYS A 60 -17.91 1.53 0.14
C LYS A 60 -18.84 2.71 0.39
N GLU A 61 -18.66 3.46 1.48
CA GLU A 61 -19.44 4.66 1.79
C GLU A 61 -19.35 5.73 0.70
N LYS A 62 -18.19 5.83 0.04
CA LYS A 62 -17.94 6.79 -1.05
C LYS A 62 -18.21 6.25 -2.46
N GLY A 63 -18.64 5.00 -2.58
CA GLY A 63 -18.88 4.36 -3.88
C GLY A 63 -17.60 4.16 -4.71
N VAL A 64 -16.47 3.92 -4.05
CA VAL A 64 -15.16 3.69 -4.65
C VAL A 64 -14.84 2.20 -4.65
N GLU A 65 -14.38 1.67 -5.78
CA GLU A 65 -13.91 0.29 -5.88
C GLU A 65 -12.56 0.14 -5.16
N PHE A 66 -12.49 -0.78 -4.21
CA PHE A 66 -11.31 -1.00 -3.38
C PHE A 66 -10.57 -2.28 -3.78
N TYR A 67 -9.25 -2.15 -3.99
CA TYR A 67 -8.37 -3.24 -4.39
C TYR A 67 -7.20 -3.40 -3.41
N TYR A 68 -6.82 -4.63 -3.14
CA TYR A 68 -5.63 -4.98 -2.37
C TYR A 68 -5.13 -6.38 -2.74
N PRO A 69 -3.82 -6.63 -2.69
CA PRO A 69 -3.27 -7.95 -3.00
C PRO A 69 -3.52 -8.95 -1.88
N SER A 70 -3.40 -10.24 -2.18
CA SER A 70 -3.31 -11.27 -1.15
C SER A 70 -2.13 -10.99 -0.22
N PRO A 71 -2.21 -11.33 1.10
CA PRO A 71 -1.16 -11.02 2.06
C PRO A 71 0.24 -11.45 1.64
N ILE A 72 0.36 -12.59 0.95
CA ILE A 72 1.62 -13.13 0.44
C ILE A 72 2.31 -12.20 -0.58
N TYR A 73 1.57 -11.33 -1.24
CA TYR A 73 2.09 -10.38 -2.22
C TYR A 73 2.22 -8.95 -1.70
N CYS A 74 1.95 -8.72 -0.42
CA CYS A 74 2.06 -7.38 0.18
C CYS A 74 3.50 -6.98 0.48
N THR A 75 4.37 -7.94 0.78
CA THR A 75 5.80 -7.71 0.96
C THR A 75 6.56 -7.99 -0.33
N ASP A 76 7.85 -7.65 -0.36
CA ASP A 76 8.72 -7.89 -1.52
C ASP A 76 8.65 -9.34 -1.97
N ASN A 77 8.44 -9.54 -3.26
CA ASN A 77 8.33 -10.87 -3.84
C ASN A 77 8.70 -10.86 -5.34
N ALA A 78 9.13 -12.01 -5.85
CA ALA A 78 9.57 -12.15 -7.23
C ALA A 78 8.43 -11.93 -8.26
N ALA A 79 7.18 -12.15 -7.89
CA ALA A 79 6.04 -11.96 -8.81
C ALA A 79 5.88 -10.49 -9.21
N MET A 80 6.18 -9.54 -8.29
CA MET A 80 6.16 -8.10 -8.59
C MET A 80 7.15 -7.75 -9.71
N ILE A 81 8.36 -8.28 -9.62
CA ILE A 81 9.42 -8.08 -10.62
C ILE A 81 9.08 -8.78 -11.92
N GLY A 82 8.55 -10.01 -11.85
CA GLY A 82 8.12 -10.75 -13.03
C GLY A 82 7.01 -10.04 -13.82
N VAL A 83 6.04 -9.44 -13.14
CA VAL A 83 4.97 -8.66 -13.79
C VAL A 83 5.53 -7.38 -14.40
N ALA A 84 6.40 -6.65 -13.72
CA ALA A 84 7.05 -5.46 -14.26
C ALA A 84 7.88 -5.80 -15.50
N ALA A 85 8.68 -6.85 -15.44
CA ALA A 85 9.48 -7.34 -16.56
C ALA A 85 8.63 -7.77 -17.76
N TYR A 86 7.47 -8.39 -17.51
CA TYR A 86 6.53 -8.77 -18.58
C TYR A 86 6.04 -7.54 -19.36
N TYR A 87 5.63 -6.48 -18.67
CA TYR A 87 5.17 -5.27 -19.33
C TYR A 87 6.29 -4.51 -20.05
N GLU A 88 7.49 -4.47 -19.49
CA GLU A 88 8.67 -3.90 -20.18
C GLU A 88 8.98 -4.69 -21.44
N PHE A 89 8.97 -6.02 -21.40
CA PHE A 89 9.16 -6.88 -22.56
C PHE A 89 8.09 -6.64 -23.65
N MET A 90 6.81 -6.52 -23.27
CA MET A 90 5.72 -6.23 -24.21
C MET A 90 5.87 -4.85 -24.85
N ASN A 91 6.50 -3.90 -24.18
CA ASN A 91 6.81 -2.58 -24.70
C ASN A 91 8.11 -2.56 -25.54
N GLY A 92 8.75 -3.70 -25.75
CA GLY A 92 9.97 -3.83 -26.55
C GLY A 92 11.26 -3.46 -25.81
N THR A 93 11.21 -3.26 -24.48
CA THR A 93 12.40 -3.01 -23.67
C THR A 93 13.16 -4.32 -23.50
N MET A 94 14.40 -4.35 -24.00
CA MET A 94 15.30 -5.48 -23.85
C MET A 94 16.69 -5.00 -23.42
N HIS A 95 17.28 -5.71 -22.49
CA HIS A 95 18.61 -5.43 -21.98
C HIS A 95 19.57 -6.58 -22.29
N GLY A 96 20.86 -6.27 -22.42
CA GLY A 96 21.92 -7.25 -22.61
C GLY A 96 22.45 -7.80 -21.28
N TRP A 97 23.59 -8.46 -21.37
CA TRP A 97 24.29 -9.01 -20.19
C TRP A 97 24.95 -7.95 -19.30
N ASP A 98 24.91 -6.70 -19.72
CA ASP A 98 25.38 -5.52 -19.01
C ASP A 98 24.32 -4.93 -18.05
N LEU A 99 23.11 -5.46 -18.04
CA LEU A 99 22.06 -5.06 -17.11
C LEU A 99 22.54 -5.18 -15.66
N ASN A 100 22.46 -4.08 -14.93
CA ASN A 100 22.86 -4.02 -13.52
C ASN A 100 21.84 -3.26 -12.68
N ALA A 101 21.80 -3.54 -11.38
CA ALA A 101 20.96 -2.81 -10.46
C ALA A 101 21.47 -1.38 -10.21
N VAL A 102 20.57 -0.41 -10.26
CA VAL A 102 20.85 1.00 -9.96
C VAL A 102 20.06 1.40 -8.72
N PRO A 103 20.67 1.35 -7.51
CA PRO A 103 19.94 1.47 -6.25
C PRO A 103 19.35 2.86 -5.96
N ASN A 104 19.86 3.90 -6.61
CA ASN A 104 19.44 5.29 -6.38
C ASN A 104 18.69 5.89 -7.57
N LEU A 105 18.08 5.06 -8.41
CA LEU A 105 17.30 5.52 -9.56
C LEU A 105 16.09 6.31 -9.05
N LYS A 106 15.86 7.50 -9.57
CA LYS A 106 14.71 8.32 -9.21
C LYS A 106 13.43 7.76 -9.84
N LEU A 107 12.31 8.04 -9.20
CA LEU A 107 11.01 7.63 -9.73
C LEU A 107 10.79 8.19 -11.14
N GLY A 108 10.51 7.31 -12.10
CA GLY A 108 10.32 7.66 -13.51
C GLY A 108 11.60 7.71 -14.35
N GLU A 109 12.78 7.61 -13.75
CA GLU A 109 14.02 7.41 -14.52
C GLU A 109 14.11 5.95 -15.01
N ARG A 110 14.68 5.78 -16.18
CA ARG A 110 14.97 4.47 -16.80
C ARG A 110 16.46 4.35 -17.06
N VAL A 111 16.99 3.13 -17.01
CA VAL A 111 18.37 2.79 -17.39
C VAL A 111 18.41 2.43 -18.86
#